data_c00aa70a48f682e2663bbebebae138dc
#
_entry.id   c00aa70a48f682e2663bbebebae138dc
#
_cell.length_a   1.000
_cell.length_b   1.000
_cell.length_c   1.000
_cell.angle_alpha   90.00
_cell.angle_beta   90.00
_cell.angle_gamma   90.00
#
_symmetry.space_group_name_H-M   'P 1'
#
loop_
_entity.id
_entity.type
_entity.pdbx_description
1 polymer ?
#
loop_
_entity_poly.entity_id
_entity_poly.type
_entity_poly.pdbx_seq_one_letter_code
_entity_poly.pdbx_strand_id
1 'polypeptide(L)'
;MILAGDTGGTKTVLALFDPSGKPIREHIFPCAEYGSLEAIIDAFNPGPIVGACFGVAGPVVAGTAKITNLPWVIDERVLAAKLGAPVKLLNDLQATALGTLTLPAEGFMVLQAEATHSIHGTIAVLAPGTGLGEATLVHDGKRFLALPSEGGHADWAPGTDEELEIWRFLRGRHGAHVSVERVLCGNGLGDLYDYCRGSSPDVPHDGDRNAAIAQAGLAGKDPHAARALDLFATLLGAEAGNLALRGLATGGVVIGGGIPPKILPALQNGRLVARFAEKGRFSSWMKTLGIRVALEPRAALLGAAHYVITSKD
;
A
#
# COMPACT_ATOMS: atom_id res chain seq x y z
N MET A 1 -5.78 25.75 9.61
CA MET A 1 -5.40 24.36 9.89
C MET A 1 -5.90 23.45 8.79
N ILE A 2 -5.27 22.30 8.57
CA ILE A 2 -5.70 21.27 7.62
C ILE A 2 -6.08 20.05 8.44
N LEU A 3 -7.22 19.44 8.15
CA LEU A 3 -7.61 18.14 8.73
C LEU A 3 -7.28 17.04 7.75
N ALA A 4 -6.50 16.06 8.19
CA ALA A 4 -6.22 14.84 7.42
C ALA A 4 -6.73 13.62 8.19
N GLY A 5 -7.21 12.62 7.46
CA GLY A 5 -7.66 11.35 8.03
C GLY A 5 -7.17 10.15 7.22
N ASP A 6 -6.94 9.06 7.94
CA ASP A 6 -6.75 7.72 7.41
C ASP A 6 -7.80 6.80 8.04
N THR A 7 -8.80 6.38 7.25
CA THR A 7 -10.00 5.68 7.72
C THR A 7 -10.01 4.26 7.19
N GLY A 8 -9.61 3.33 8.03
CA GLY A 8 -9.69 1.89 7.77
C GLY A 8 -10.93 1.24 8.38
N GLY A 9 -11.06 -0.07 8.19
CA GLY A 9 -12.16 -0.85 8.76
C GLY A 9 -12.11 -1.07 10.27
N THR A 10 -10.96 -0.86 10.92
CA THR A 10 -10.77 -1.12 12.37
C THR A 10 -10.52 0.15 13.15
N LYS A 11 -9.77 1.07 12.58
CA LYS A 11 -9.37 2.35 13.20
C LYS A 11 -9.42 3.47 12.21
N THR A 12 -9.67 4.68 12.70
CA THR A 12 -9.49 5.94 11.99
C THR A 12 -8.42 6.76 12.70
N VAL A 13 -7.45 7.27 11.96
CA VAL A 13 -6.46 8.23 12.47
C VAL A 13 -6.83 9.61 11.94
N LEU A 14 -7.02 10.58 12.81
CA LEU A 14 -7.21 11.97 12.43
C LEU A 14 -6.04 12.80 12.92
N ALA A 15 -5.59 13.73 12.09
CA ALA A 15 -4.57 14.70 12.48
C ALA A 15 -4.85 16.10 11.92
N LEU A 16 -4.45 17.10 12.71
CA LEU A 16 -4.37 18.50 12.29
C LEU A 16 -2.94 18.83 11.89
N PHE A 17 -2.84 19.52 10.78
CA PHE A 17 -1.58 20.06 10.26
C PHE A 17 -1.68 21.56 10.13
N ASP A 18 -0.53 22.24 10.29
CA ASP A 18 -0.42 23.62 9.89
C ASP A 18 -0.32 23.76 8.36
N PRO A 19 -0.40 25.00 7.80
CA PRO A 19 -0.29 25.19 6.36
C PRO A 19 1.05 24.74 5.74
N SER A 20 2.10 24.56 6.53
CA SER A 20 3.40 24.06 6.07
C SER A 20 3.49 22.53 6.03
N GLY A 21 2.43 21.83 6.51
CA GLY A 21 2.40 20.37 6.58
C GLY A 21 3.00 19.80 7.86
N LYS A 22 3.26 20.62 8.88
CA LYS A 22 3.73 20.13 10.18
C LYS A 22 2.55 19.62 11.02
N PRO A 23 2.60 18.38 11.55
CA PRO A 23 1.56 17.84 12.41
C PRO A 23 1.50 18.59 13.75
N ILE A 24 0.27 18.90 14.20
CA ILE A 24 0.01 19.64 15.45
C ILE A 24 -0.65 18.75 16.48
N ARG A 25 -1.62 17.92 16.04
CA ARG A 25 -2.40 17.02 16.90
C ARG A 25 -2.79 15.80 16.09
N GLU A 26 -2.63 14.63 16.68
CA GLU A 26 -3.03 13.36 16.09
C GLU A 26 -3.78 12.53 17.13
N HIS A 27 -4.80 11.78 16.70
CA HIS A 27 -5.51 10.85 17.55
C HIS A 27 -6.00 9.64 16.75
N ILE A 28 -5.99 8.47 17.42
CA ILE A 28 -6.45 7.21 16.85
C ILE A 28 -7.78 6.85 17.49
N PHE A 29 -8.79 6.57 16.67
CA PHE A 29 -10.14 6.21 17.09
C PHE A 29 -10.44 4.76 16.67
N PRO A 30 -10.82 3.87 17.61
CA PRO A 30 -11.35 2.55 17.25
C PRO A 30 -12.69 2.71 16.54
N CYS A 31 -12.81 2.24 15.29
CA CYS A 31 -14.06 2.42 14.53
C CYS A 31 -15.29 1.75 15.17
N ALA A 32 -15.08 0.66 15.91
CA ALA A 32 -16.17 -0.07 16.61
C ALA A 32 -16.90 0.76 17.67
N GLU A 33 -16.29 1.83 18.17
CA GLU A 33 -16.86 2.71 19.19
C GLU A 33 -17.72 3.84 18.62
N TYR A 34 -17.75 3.98 17.28
CA TYR A 34 -18.41 5.10 16.59
C TYR A 34 -19.34 4.60 15.50
N GLY A 35 -20.44 5.34 15.30
CA GLY A 35 -21.44 5.02 14.28
C GLY A 35 -21.07 5.51 12.87
N SER A 36 -20.15 6.48 12.76
CA SER A 36 -19.76 7.09 11.48
C SER A 36 -18.46 7.89 11.61
N LEU A 37 -17.89 8.31 10.47
CA LEU A 37 -16.74 9.21 10.44
C LEU A 37 -17.09 10.59 11.00
N GLU A 38 -18.30 11.06 10.79
CA GLU A 38 -18.79 12.33 11.33
C GLU A 38 -18.77 12.36 12.86
N ALA A 39 -19.11 11.23 13.52
CA ALA A 39 -19.05 11.10 14.97
C ALA A 39 -17.59 11.12 15.48
N ILE A 40 -16.67 10.53 14.74
CA ILE A 40 -15.22 10.60 15.04
C ILE A 40 -14.71 12.04 14.88
N ILE A 41 -15.15 12.76 13.84
CA ILE A 41 -14.78 14.17 13.63
C ILE A 41 -15.30 15.04 14.78
N ASP A 42 -16.52 14.79 15.28
CA ASP A 42 -17.07 15.50 16.44
C ASP A 42 -16.24 15.25 17.69
N ALA A 43 -15.88 13.98 17.95
CA ALA A 43 -15.04 13.60 19.07
C ALA A 43 -13.63 14.23 18.97
N PHE A 44 -13.07 14.29 17.75
CA PHE A 44 -11.78 14.92 17.51
C PHE A 44 -11.83 16.43 17.68
N ASN A 45 -12.95 17.10 17.36
CA ASN A 45 -13.16 18.54 17.43
C ASN A 45 -12.00 19.34 16.81
N PRO A 46 -11.90 19.38 15.46
CA PRO A 46 -10.77 19.97 14.77
C PRO A 46 -10.68 21.52 14.92
N GLY A 47 -11.78 22.18 15.29
CA GLY A 47 -11.90 23.63 15.22
C GLY A 47 -11.93 24.15 13.77
N PRO A 48 -11.66 25.45 13.54
CA PRO A 48 -11.67 26.01 12.18
C PRO A 48 -10.55 25.45 11.32
N ILE A 49 -10.92 24.95 10.14
CA ILE A 49 -9.99 24.40 9.14
C ILE A 49 -10.17 25.09 7.79
N VAL A 50 -9.19 24.99 6.91
CA VAL A 50 -9.24 25.56 5.55
C VAL A 50 -9.47 24.50 4.47
N GLY A 51 -9.46 23.22 4.86
CA GLY A 51 -9.71 22.08 4.00
C GLY A 51 -9.44 20.78 4.73
N ALA A 52 -10.05 19.71 4.24
CA ALA A 52 -9.81 18.35 4.75
C ALA A 52 -9.64 17.34 3.61
N CYS A 53 -8.87 16.29 3.90
CA CYS A 53 -8.78 15.12 3.02
C CYS A 53 -8.73 13.85 3.87
N PHE A 54 -9.43 12.81 3.40
CA PHE A 54 -9.48 11.51 4.06
C PHE A 54 -9.10 10.41 3.09
N GLY A 55 -8.06 9.63 3.42
CA GLY A 55 -7.80 8.32 2.82
C GLY A 55 -8.82 7.33 3.40
N VAL A 56 -9.52 6.60 2.55
CA VAL A 56 -10.58 5.68 2.98
C VAL A 56 -10.37 4.29 2.37
N ALA A 57 -10.57 3.26 3.18
CA ALA A 57 -10.48 1.87 2.74
C ALA A 57 -11.67 1.49 1.86
N GLY A 58 -11.49 1.58 0.56
CA GLY A 58 -12.49 1.24 -0.45
C GLY A 58 -12.51 2.23 -1.62
N PRO A 59 -13.21 1.89 -2.69
CA PRO A 59 -13.29 2.73 -3.87
C PRO A 59 -14.07 4.03 -3.58
N VAL A 60 -13.56 5.15 -4.08
CA VAL A 60 -14.23 6.45 -4.05
C VAL A 60 -14.85 6.72 -5.41
N VAL A 61 -16.17 6.79 -5.47
CA VAL A 61 -16.92 7.03 -6.70
C VAL A 61 -17.79 8.29 -6.53
N ALA A 62 -17.61 9.27 -7.40
CA ALA A 62 -18.35 10.54 -7.37
C ALA A 62 -18.38 11.23 -5.98
N GLY A 63 -17.24 11.19 -5.27
CA GLY A 63 -17.10 11.80 -3.94
C GLY A 63 -17.77 11.01 -2.81
N THR A 64 -18.11 9.75 -3.03
CA THR A 64 -18.73 8.87 -2.03
C THR A 64 -17.93 7.58 -1.90
N ALA A 65 -17.74 7.08 -0.69
CA ALA A 65 -17.11 5.81 -0.40
C ALA A 65 -17.94 4.98 0.57
N LYS A 66 -18.01 3.66 0.30
CA LYS A 66 -18.50 2.68 1.26
C LYS A 66 -17.29 1.98 1.86
N ILE A 67 -17.16 2.05 3.18
CA ILE A 67 -15.98 1.50 3.85
C ILE A 67 -16.05 -0.02 3.92
N THR A 68 -14.96 -0.67 3.54
CA THR A 68 -14.82 -2.12 3.65
C THR A 68 -14.93 -2.54 5.12
N ASN A 69 -15.77 -3.53 5.41
CA ASN A 69 -16.01 -4.08 6.75
C ASN A 69 -16.67 -3.13 7.77
N LEU A 70 -17.22 -2.00 7.35
CA LEU A 70 -18.03 -1.11 8.17
C LEU A 70 -19.33 -0.74 7.43
N PRO A 71 -20.42 -0.47 8.14
CA PRO A 71 -21.68 -0.04 7.50
C PRO A 71 -21.66 1.43 7.05
N TRP A 72 -20.50 2.08 7.07
CA TRP A 72 -20.37 3.51 6.83
C TRP A 72 -20.39 3.83 5.33
N VAL A 73 -21.15 4.87 5.01
CA VAL A 73 -21.10 5.56 3.72
C VAL A 73 -20.61 6.97 4.00
N ILE A 74 -19.49 7.35 3.41
CA ILE A 74 -18.87 8.66 3.58
C ILE A 74 -19.10 9.47 2.30
N ASP A 75 -19.58 10.70 2.43
CA ASP A 75 -19.86 11.63 1.31
C ASP A 75 -19.11 12.95 1.53
N GLU A 76 -18.32 13.37 0.56
CA GLU A 76 -17.55 14.63 0.57
C GLU A 76 -18.42 15.84 0.87
N ARG A 77 -19.66 15.89 0.33
CA ARG A 77 -20.57 17.03 0.50
C ARG A 77 -21.10 17.11 1.93
N VAL A 78 -21.43 15.97 2.53
CA VAL A 78 -21.87 15.89 3.93
C VAL A 78 -20.77 16.36 4.85
N LEU A 79 -19.55 15.87 4.65
CA LEU A 79 -18.39 16.27 5.44
C LEU A 79 -18.04 17.74 5.23
N ALA A 80 -18.12 18.26 4.00
CA ALA A 80 -17.85 19.66 3.69
C ALA A 80 -18.87 20.59 4.38
N ALA A 81 -20.16 20.25 4.37
CA ALA A 81 -21.19 21.00 5.08
C ALA A 81 -20.96 21.00 6.59
N LYS A 82 -20.58 19.85 7.17
CA LYS A 82 -20.27 19.70 8.59
C LYS A 82 -19.04 20.52 9.02
N LEU A 83 -17.98 20.48 8.23
CA LEU A 83 -16.71 21.12 8.55
C LEU A 83 -16.61 22.59 8.14
N GLY A 84 -17.56 23.06 7.31
CA GLY A 84 -17.52 24.43 6.76
C GLY A 84 -16.30 24.69 5.85
N ALA A 85 -15.72 23.65 5.25
CA ALA A 85 -14.52 23.71 4.45
C ALA A 85 -14.54 22.67 3.32
N PRO A 86 -13.80 22.85 2.21
CA PRO A 86 -13.67 21.84 1.17
C PRO A 86 -13.14 20.51 1.72
N VAL A 87 -13.77 19.42 1.29
CA VAL A 87 -13.37 18.06 1.67
C VAL A 87 -13.11 17.22 0.42
N LYS A 88 -12.07 16.38 0.49
CA LYS A 88 -11.75 15.37 -0.52
C LYS A 88 -11.67 13.99 0.11
N LEU A 89 -12.24 13.00 -0.57
CA LEU A 89 -11.97 11.59 -0.29
C LEU A 89 -10.98 11.05 -1.32
N LEU A 90 -10.01 10.32 -0.84
CA LEU A 90 -9.08 9.52 -1.64
C LEU A 90 -9.23 8.06 -1.22
N ASN A 91 -9.05 7.14 -2.16
CA ASN A 91 -8.77 5.77 -1.74
C ASN A 91 -7.49 5.74 -0.89
N ASP A 92 -7.38 4.81 0.06
CA ASP A 92 -6.23 4.69 0.98
C ASP A 92 -4.89 4.56 0.24
N LEU A 93 -4.88 3.89 -0.92
CA LEU A 93 -3.69 3.79 -1.77
C LEU A 93 -3.33 5.08 -2.49
N GLN A 94 -4.32 5.86 -2.94
CA GLN A 94 -4.05 7.18 -3.47
C GLN A 94 -3.42 8.08 -2.41
N ALA A 95 -3.98 8.05 -1.20
CA ALA A 95 -3.43 8.78 -0.07
C ALA A 95 -2.02 8.29 0.27
N THR A 96 -1.79 6.97 0.38
CA THR A 96 -0.46 6.39 0.60
C THR A 96 0.53 6.84 -0.47
N ALA A 97 0.16 6.75 -1.74
CA ALA A 97 1.03 7.15 -2.86
C ALA A 97 1.45 8.63 -2.75
N LEU A 98 0.50 9.54 -2.52
CA LEU A 98 0.81 10.96 -2.30
C LEU A 98 1.68 11.18 -1.07
N GLY A 99 1.48 10.40 -0.02
CA GLY A 99 2.30 10.46 1.20
C GLY A 99 3.75 10.11 0.96
N THR A 100 4.04 9.20 0.03
CA THR A 100 5.43 8.85 -0.30
C THR A 100 6.22 10.03 -0.87
N LEU A 101 5.54 11.02 -1.45
CA LEU A 101 6.17 12.24 -1.97
C LEU A 101 6.67 13.19 -0.86
N THR A 102 6.16 13.04 0.35
CA THR A 102 6.51 13.89 1.49
C THR A 102 7.63 13.32 2.36
N LEU A 103 8.03 12.08 2.10
CA LEU A 103 9.02 11.40 2.93
C LEU A 103 10.44 11.88 2.60
N PRO A 104 11.28 12.13 3.60
CA PRO A 104 12.70 12.39 3.39
C PRO A 104 13.42 11.12 2.92
N ALA A 105 14.65 11.25 2.45
CA ALA A 105 15.43 10.12 1.93
C ALA A 105 15.57 8.98 2.96
N GLU A 106 15.70 9.30 4.23
CA GLU A 106 15.81 8.36 5.35
C GLU A 106 14.50 7.59 5.62
N GLY A 107 13.38 8.11 5.11
CA GLY A 107 12.07 7.45 5.14
C GLY A 107 11.95 6.28 4.16
N PHE A 108 13.02 5.98 3.41
CA PHE A 108 13.04 4.88 2.45
C PHE A 108 14.22 3.93 2.67
N MET A 109 13.96 2.64 2.44
CA MET A 109 15.02 1.67 2.17
C MET A 109 15.17 1.51 0.66
N VAL A 110 16.35 1.80 0.13
CA VAL A 110 16.65 1.63 -1.30
C VAL A 110 17.02 0.17 -1.56
N LEU A 111 16.26 -0.49 -2.44
CA LEU A 111 16.56 -1.86 -2.90
C LEU A 111 17.33 -1.84 -4.21
N GLN A 112 17.01 -0.91 -5.10
CA GLN A 112 17.74 -0.65 -6.34
C GLN A 112 17.87 0.87 -6.53
N ALA A 113 19.10 1.35 -6.67
CA ALA A 113 19.32 2.75 -6.99
C ALA A 113 18.91 3.07 -8.45
N GLU A 114 18.35 4.24 -8.66
CA GLU A 114 18.08 4.72 -10.01
C GLU A 114 19.36 5.15 -10.73
N ALA A 115 19.49 4.78 -12.00
CA ALA A 115 20.62 5.21 -12.84
C ALA A 115 20.37 6.60 -13.45
N THR A 116 19.09 6.99 -13.62
CA THR A 116 18.68 8.27 -14.18
C THR A 116 17.51 8.80 -13.39
N HIS A 117 17.67 9.96 -12.75
CA HIS A 117 16.60 10.57 -11.98
C HIS A 117 15.65 11.35 -12.92
N SER A 118 14.38 10.96 -12.92
CA SER A 118 13.31 11.66 -13.62
C SER A 118 12.39 12.35 -12.63
N ILE A 119 12.63 13.63 -12.37
CA ILE A 119 11.93 14.43 -11.34
C ILE A 119 10.40 14.41 -11.53
N HIS A 120 9.93 14.36 -12.77
CA HIS A 120 8.51 14.36 -13.13
C HIS A 120 8.08 13.02 -13.76
N GLY A 121 8.90 11.99 -13.61
CA GLY A 121 8.59 10.65 -14.11
C GLY A 121 7.42 10.03 -13.37
N THR A 122 6.61 9.26 -14.07
CA THR A 122 5.57 8.44 -13.48
C THR A 122 6.17 7.51 -12.42
N ILE A 123 5.54 7.40 -11.25
CA ILE A 123 5.96 6.51 -10.16
C ILE A 123 4.89 5.44 -9.97
N ALA A 124 5.31 4.17 -9.99
CA ALA A 124 4.45 3.06 -9.63
C ALA A 124 4.47 2.86 -8.11
N VAL A 125 3.31 2.69 -7.49
CA VAL A 125 3.20 2.46 -6.04
C VAL A 125 2.40 1.19 -5.81
N LEU A 126 2.95 0.26 -5.02
CA LEU A 126 2.25 -0.94 -4.59
C LEU A 126 2.43 -1.13 -3.08
N ALA A 127 1.39 -1.61 -2.40
CA ALA A 127 1.35 -1.64 -0.95
C ALA A 127 0.71 -2.93 -0.43
N PRO A 128 1.50 -4.01 -0.26
CA PRO A 128 1.01 -5.22 0.39
C PRO A 128 0.77 -4.99 1.89
N GLY A 129 -0.44 -5.37 2.31
CA GLY A 129 -0.95 -5.25 3.67
C GLY A 129 -1.96 -6.35 3.97
N THR A 130 -3.14 -6.02 4.51
CA THR A 130 -4.29 -6.95 4.60
C THR A 130 -4.72 -7.41 3.22
N GLY A 131 -4.71 -6.50 2.24
CA GLY A 131 -4.85 -6.75 0.81
C GLY A 131 -3.61 -6.27 0.04
N LEU A 132 -3.74 -6.12 -1.28
CA LEU A 132 -2.74 -5.50 -2.14
C LEU A 132 -3.33 -4.27 -2.82
N GLY A 133 -2.83 -3.11 -2.46
CA GLY A 133 -3.17 -1.90 -3.17
C GLY A 133 -2.14 -1.50 -4.21
N GLU A 134 -2.62 -0.88 -5.28
CA GLU A 134 -1.81 -0.36 -6.38
C GLU A 134 -2.28 1.04 -6.77
N ALA A 135 -1.35 1.91 -7.06
CA ALA A 135 -1.61 3.25 -7.57
C ALA A 135 -0.48 3.71 -8.50
N THR A 136 -0.77 4.72 -9.29
CA THR A 136 0.24 5.37 -10.15
C THR A 136 0.24 6.86 -9.87
N LEU A 137 1.41 7.44 -9.63
CA LEU A 137 1.60 8.88 -9.54
C LEU A 137 2.02 9.42 -10.90
N VAL A 138 1.25 10.35 -11.44
CA VAL A 138 1.52 11.02 -12.73
C VAL A 138 1.68 12.51 -12.49
N HIS A 139 2.73 13.11 -13.03
CA HIS A 139 2.96 14.56 -12.94
C HIS A 139 2.23 15.28 -14.05
N ASP A 140 1.36 16.24 -13.73
CA ASP A 140 0.52 16.98 -14.69
C ASP A 140 1.18 18.27 -15.23
N GLY A 141 2.45 18.50 -14.89
CA GLY A 141 3.19 19.72 -15.17
C GLY A 141 3.27 20.67 -13.98
N LYS A 142 2.40 20.50 -12.96
CA LYS A 142 2.39 21.30 -11.72
C LYS A 142 2.62 20.44 -10.48
N ARG A 143 1.95 19.30 -10.39
CA ARG A 143 1.98 18.42 -9.22
C ARG A 143 1.81 16.95 -9.62
N PHE A 144 2.07 16.06 -8.68
CA PHE A 144 1.69 14.66 -8.85
C PHE A 144 0.21 14.43 -8.55
N LEU A 145 -0.44 13.70 -9.43
CA LEU A 145 -1.79 13.18 -9.26
C LEU A 145 -1.70 11.68 -8.99
N ALA A 146 -2.40 11.20 -7.98
CA ALA A 146 -2.52 9.78 -7.70
C ALA A 146 -3.71 9.19 -8.47
N LEU A 147 -3.43 8.30 -9.41
CA LEU A 147 -4.45 7.54 -10.14
C LEU A 147 -4.74 6.27 -9.35
N PRO A 148 -6.01 6.04 -8.93
CA PRO A 148 -6.40 4.83 -8.21
C PRO A 148 -6.41 3.62 -9.14
N SER A 149 -6.20 2.45 -8.56
CA SER A 149 -6.31 1.17 -9.26
C SER A 149 -6.82 0.10 -8.30
N GLU A 150 -7.57 -0.85 -8.80
CA GLU A 150 -7.88 -2.12 -8.16
C GLU A 150 -7.03 -3.24 -8.79
N GLY A 151 -5.81 -2.91 -9.23
CA GLY A 151 -4.91 -3.81 -9.95
C GLY A 151 -4.50 -5.05 -9.15
N GLY A 152 -4.48 -4.98 -7.81
CA GLY A 152 -4.28 -6.14 -6.96
C GLY A 152 -5.30 -7.25 -7.17
N HIS A 153 -6.51 -6.91 -7.65
CA HIS A 153 -7.55 -7.88 -7.99
C HIS A 153 -7.48 -8.41 -9.44
N ALA A 154 -6.53 -7.94 -10.25
CA ALA A 154 -6.29 -8.51 -11.57
C ALA A 154 -5.76 -9.96 -11.47
N ASP A 155 -5.94 -10.72 -12.55
CA ASP A 155 -5.43 -12.09 -12.62
C ASP A 155 -3.93 -12.13 -12.39
N TRP A 156 -3.47 -13.01 -11.48
CA TRP A 156 -2.05 -13.30 -11.35
C TRP A 156 -1.57 -14.16 -12.51
N ALA A 157 -0.52 -13.70 -13.19
CA ALA A 157 0.11 -14.38 -14.31
C ALA A 157 1.42 -15.05 -13.86
N PRO A 158 1.44 -16.38 -13.61
CA PRO A 158 2.65 -17.13 -13.32
C PRO A 158 3.68 -17.01 -14.46
N GLY A 159 4.94 -16.75 -14.12
CA GLY A 159 6.04 -16.60 -15.08
C GLY A 159 7.06 -17.74 -15.05
N THR A 160 6.92 -18.69 -14.10
CA THR A 160 7.79 -19.87 -13.96
C THR A 160 6.95 -21.13 -13.71
N ASP A 161 7.57 -22.31 -13.87
CA ASP A 161 6.90 -23.59 -13.59
C ASP A 161 6.47 -23.68 -12.12
N GLU A 162 7.33 -23.26 -11.16
CA GLU A 162 6.98 -23.22 -9.74
C GLU A 162 5.81 -22.27 -9.47
N GLU A 163 5.79 -21.09 -10.08
CA GLU A 163 4.67 -20.15 -9.95
C GLU A 163 3.38 -20.74 -10.51
N LEU A 164 3.46 -21.55 -11.59
CA LEU A 164 2.30 -22.27 -12.13
C LEU A 164 1.77 -23.35 -11.17
N GLU A 165 2.65 -24.03 -10.44
CA GLU A 165 2.25 -24.98 -9.39
C GLU A 165 1.59 -24.27 -8.22
N ILE A 166 2.14 -23.14 -7.77
CA ILE A 166 1.54 -22.27 -6.74
C ILE A 166 0.15 -21.79 -7.20
N TRP A 167 0.02 -21.37 -8.46
CA TRP A 167 -1.27 -20.95 -9.02
C TRP A 167 -2.32 -22.08 -8.99
N ARG A 168 -1.93 -23.32 -9.34
CA ARG A 168 -2.82 -24.49 -9.25
C ARG A 168 -3.24 -24.76 -7.80
N PHE A 169 -2.30 -24.67 -6.86
CA PHE A 169 -2.57 -24.82 -5.44
C PHE A 169 -3.58 -23.77 -4.94
N LEU A 170 -3.37 -22.49 -5.26
CA LEU A 170 -4.25 -21.39 -4.87
C LEU A 170 -5.63 -21.49 -5.55
N ARG A 171 -5.67 -21.90 -6.82
CA ARG A 171 -6.94 -22.14 -7.51
C ARG A 171 -7.76 -23.26 -6.85
N GLY A 172 -7.12 -24.29 -6.37
CA GLY A 172 -7.79 -25.36 -5.61
C GLY A 172 -8.36 -24.85 -4.28
N ARG A 173 -7.71 -23.84 -3.66
CA ARG A 173 -8.07 -23.28 -2.36
C ARG A 173 -9.11 -22.16 -2.45
N HIS A 174 -8.98 -21.28 -3.43
CA HIS A 174 -9.77 -20.03 -3.54
C HIS A 174 -10.74 -20.00 -4.73
N GLY A 175 -10.80 -21.04 -5.54
CA GLY A 175 -11.66 -21.12 -6.73
C GLY A 175 -11.00 -20.59 -8.00
N ALA A 176 -11.81 -20.27 -9.01
CA ALA A 176 -11.33 -20.05 -10.38
C ALA A 176 -10.47 -18.78 -10.55
N HIS A 177 -10.70 -17.74 -9.74
CA HIS A 177 -9.98 -16.48 -9.83
C HIS A 177 -8.85 -16.42 -8.80
N VAL A 178 -7.61 -16.41 -9.28
CA VAL A 178 -6.41 -16.18 -8.47
C VAL A 178 -5.86 -14.82 -8.84
N SER A 179 -6.14 -13.82 -8.02
CA SER A 179 -5.64 -12.46 -8.20
C SER A 179 -4.20 -12.31 -7.70
N VAL A 180 -3.53 -11.21 -8.08
CA VAL A 180 -2.20 -10.85 -7.57
C VAL A 180 -2.23 -10.71 -6.04
N GLU A 181 -3.30 -10.16 -5.48
CA GLU A 181 -3.51 -10.04 -4.03
C GLU A 181 -3.47 -11.39 -3.31
N ARG A 182 -3.95 -12.49 -3.95
CA ARG A 182 -3.92 -13.84 -3.35
C ARG A 182 -2.51 -14.33 -3.03
N VAL A 183 -1.48 -13.75 -3.63
CA VAL A 183 -0.08 -14.06 -3.33
C VAL A 183 0.65 -12.93 -2.62
N LEU A 184 0.20 -11.68 -2.73
CA LEU A 184 0.91 -10.50 -2.25
C LEU A 184 0.15 -9.73 -1.15
N CYS A 185 -0.40 -10.45 -0.19
CA CYS A 185 -0.99 -9.87 1.03
C CYS A 185 -0.63 -10.74 2.25
N GLY A 186 -1.13 -10.36 3.43
CA GLY A 186 -0.87 -11.13 4.66
C GLY A 186 -1.33 -12.58 4.55
N ASN A 187 -2.55 -12.81 4.07
CA ASN A 187 -3.07 -14.17 3.83
C ASN A 187 -2.31 -14.89 2.71
N GLY A 188 -1.87 -14.16 1.69
CA GLY A 188 -1.04 -14.70 0.60
C GLY A 188 0.30 -15.25 1.11
N LEU A 189 0.95 -14.58 2.06
CA LEU A 189 2.15 -15.13 2.72
C LEU A 189 1.84 -16.44 3.44
N GLY A 190 0.70 -16.53 4.13
CA GLY A 190 0.22 -17.76 4.76
C GLY A 190 -0.03 -18.89 3.75
N ASP A 191 -0.62 -18.56 2.61
CA ASP A 191 -0.88 -19.53 1.54
C ASP A 191 0.42 -20.03 0.88
N LEU A 192 1.39 -19.14 0.65
CA LEU A 192 2.73 -19.51 0.16
C LEU A 192 3.45 -20.42 1.17
N TYR A 193 3.31 -20.14 2.45
CA TYR A 193 3.85 -21.01 3.49
C TYR A 193 3.19 -22.39 3.48
N ASP A 194 1.86 -22.46 3.38
CA ASP A 194 1.13 -23.72 3.29
C ASP A 194 1.54 -24.54 2.05
N TYR A 195 1.79 -23.88 0.92
CA TYR A 195 2.36 -24.52 -0.26
C TYR A 195 3.75 -25.11 0.03
N CYS A 196 4.63 -24.32 0.67
CA CYS A 196 6.01 -24.74 0.95
C CYS A 196 6.09 -25.88 1.98
N ARG A 197 5.27 -25.84 3.05
CA ARG A 197 5.33 -26.85 4.10
C ARG A 197 4.64 -28.17 3.76
N GLY A 198 3.67 -28.15 2.83
CA GLY A 198 2.87 -29.34 2.49
C GLY A 198 2.19 -29.92 3.74
N SER A 199 2.53 -31.16 4.10
CA SER A 199 2.04 -31.86 5.28
C SER A 199 2.89 -31.64 6.56
N SER A 200 3.94 -30.84 6.53
CA SER A 200 4.76 -30.53 7.70
C SER A 200 3.95 -29.75 8.76
N PRO A 201 4.30 -29.84 10.06
CA PRO A 201 3.63 -29.06 11.11
C PRO A 201 3.62 -27.55 10.81
N ASP A 202 2.62 -26.84 11.31
CA ASP A 202 2.54 -25.39 11.25
C ASP A 202 3.53 -24.72 12.21
N VAL A 203 3.92 -23.47 11.93
CA VAL A 203 4.68 -22.68 12.91
C VAL A 203 3.85 -22.50 14.17
N PRO A 204 4.43 -22.65 15.36
CA PRO A 204 3.75 -22.31 16.59
C PRO A 204 3.36 -20.83 16.60
N HIS A 205 2.09 -20.52 16.89
CA HIS A 205 1.61 -19.14 16.98
C HIS A 205 0.54 -19.00 18.04
N ASP A 206 0.50 -17.82 18.66
CA ASP A 206 -0.55 -17.37 19.57
C ASP A 206 -1.06 -16.03 19.01
N GLY A 207 -2.14 -16.07 18.23
CA GLY A 207 -2.72 -14.92 17.57
C GLY A 207 -2.40 -14.85 16.05
N ASP A 208 -1.64 -13.84 15.61
CA ASP A 208 -1.38 -13.58 14.19
C ASP A 208 -0.40 -14.60 13.58
N ARG A 209 -0.96 -15.63 12.93
CA ARG A 209 -0.23 -16.69 12.23
C ARG A 209 0.73 -16.14 11.17
N ASN A 210 0.29 -15.16 10.39
CA ASN A 210 1.10 -14.63 9.30
C ASN A 210 2.32 -13.85 9.83
N ALA A 211 2.17 -13.16 10.95
CA ALA A 211 3.31 -12.54 11.64
C ALA A 211 4.27 -13.60 12.19
N ALA A 212 3.77 -14.72 12.75
CA ALA A 212 4.61 -15.80 13.23
C ALA A 212 5.41 -16.48 12.10
N ILE A 213 4.78 -16.71 10.94
CA ILE A 213 5.45 -17.22 9.73
C ILE A 213 6.59 -16.27 9.33
N ALA A 214 6.31 -14.98 9.23
CA ALA A 214 7.33 -13.99 8.87
C ALA A 214 8.51 -14.00 9.85
N GLN A 215 8.24 -14.02 11.16
CA GLN A 215 9.27 -14.06 12.19
C GLN A 215 10.10 -15.35 12.15
N ALA A 216 9.45 -16.52 11.99
CA ALA A 216 10.13 -17.80 11.93
C ALA A 216 11.06 -17.89 10.69
N GLY A 217 10.58 -17.39 9.54
CA GLY A 217 11.35 -17.34 8.31
C GLY A 217 12.56 -16.41 8.40
N LEU A 218 12.37 -15.19 8.90
CA LEU A 218 13.45 -14.22 9.10
C LEU A 218 14.49 -14.68 10.11
N ALA A 219 14.08 -15.41 11.14
CA ALA A 219 14.98 -15.97 12.15
C ALA A 219 15.67 -17.28 11.70
N GLY A 220 15.36 -17.81 10.51
CA GLY A 220 15.88 -19.09 10.04
C GLY A 220 15.43 -20.31 10.86
N LYS A 221 14.35 -20.16 11.66
CA LYS A 221 13.83 -21.23 12.54
C LYS A 221 12.96 -22.24 11.80
N ASP A 222 12.41 -21.85 10.67
CA ASP A 222 11.56 -22.68 9.81
C ASP A 222 11.98 -22.50 8.34
N PRO A 223 12.49 -23.54 7.67
CA PRO A 223 12.94 -23.45 6.29
C PRO A 223 11.76 -23.21 5.30
N HIS A 224 10.55 -23.67 5.62
CA HIS A 224 9.38 -23.45 4.78
C HIS A 224 8.91 -22.00 4.87
N ALA A 225 8.97 -21.39 6.07
CA ALA A 225 8.68 -19.99 6.27
C ALA A 225 9.73 -19.08 5.58
N ALA A 226 11.01 -19.45 5.64
CA ALA A 226 12.06 -18.75 4.89
C ALA A 226 11.79 -18.83 3.38
N ARG A 227 11.42 -20.02 2.86
CA ARG A 227 11.07 -20.20 1.45
C ARG A 227 9.84 -19.39 1.04
N ALA A 228 8.81 -19.34 1.89
CA ALA A 228 7.63 -18.52 1.64
C ALA A 228 7.96 -17.01 1.54
N LEU A 229 8.86 -16.51 2.38
CA LEU A 229 9.34 -15.12 2.28
C LEU A 229 10.14 -14.89 1.00
N ASP A 230 10.97 -15.83 0.56
CA ASP A 230 11.69 -15.77 -0.72
C ASP A 230 10.73 -15.71 -1.91
N LEU A 231 9.69 -16.54 -1.91
CA LEU A 231 8.64 -16.51 -2.93
C LEU A 231 7.88 -15.18 -2.90
N PHE A 232 7.48 -14.71 -1.71
CA PHE A 232 6.79 -13.43 -1.56
C PHE A 232 7.63 -12.27 -2.13
N ALA A 233 8.92 -12.21 -1.79
CA ALA A 233 9.84 -11.19 -2.32
C ALA A 233 9.99 -11.29 -3.86
N THR A 234 10.10 -12.52 -4.38
CA THR A 234 10.18 -12.77 -5.82
C THR A 234 8.92 -12.30 -6.55
N LEU A 235 7.75 -12.68 -6.07
CA LEU A 235 6.46 -12.31 -6.65
C LEU A 235 6.19 -10.81 -6.54
N LEU A 236 6.58 -10.18 -5.43
CA LEU A 236 6.50 -8.73 -5.26
C LEU A 236 7.36 -8.01 -6.30
N GLY A 237 8.55 -8.53 -6.60
CA GLY A 237 9.40 -8.01 -7.68
C GLY A 237 8.75 -8.18 -9.06
N ALA A 238 8.12 -9.32 -9.32
CA ALA A 238 7.41 -9.57 -10.57
C ALA A 238 6.30 -8.53 -10.81
N GLU A 239 5.42 -8.29 -9.82
CA GLU A 239 4.32 -7.33 -9.95
C GLU A 239 4.80 -5.88 -9.95
N ALA A 240 5.79 -5.53 -9.13
CA ALA A 240 6.44 -4.21 -9.20
C ALA A 240 6.96 -3.91 -10.62
N GLY A 241 7.54 -4.92 -11.28
CA GLY A 241 8.00 -4.80 -12.66
C GLY A 241 6.85 -4.70 -13.67
N ASN A 242 5.76 -5.40 -13.47
CA ASN A 242 4.56 -5.31 -14.31
C ASN A 242 3.95 -3.90 -14.23
N LEU A 243 3.83 -3.37 -13.01
CA LEU A 243 3.28 -2.04 -12.76
C LEU A 243 4.19 -0.95 -13.36
N ALA A 244 5.52 -1.10 -13.23
CA ALA A 244 6.48 -0.19 -13.84
C ALA A 244 6.37 -0.17 -15.36
N LEU A 245 6.15 -1.32 -16.01
CA LEU A 245 5.95 -1.40 -17.46
C LEU A 245 4.62 -0.77 -17.89
N ARG A 246 3.52 -1.08 -17.19
CA ARG A 246 2.18 -0.56 -17.51
C ARG A 246 2.10 0.96 -17.42
N GLY A 247 2.78 1.54 -16.43
CA GLY A 247 2.79 2.97 -16.18
C GLY A 247 3.97 3.71 -16.81
N LEU A 248 4.90 3.02 -17.51
CA LEU A 248 6.18 3.58 -17.93
C LEU A 248 6.83 4.39 -16.80
N ALA A 249 7.06 3.73 -15.65
CA ALA A 249 7.41 4.35 -14.39
C ALA A 249 8.86 4.87 -14.35
N THR A 250 9.14 5.91 -15.13
CA THR A 250 10.46 6.55 -15.23
C THR A 250 10.89 7.26 -13.93
N GLY A 251 9.96 7.52 -13.01
CA GLY A 251 10.23 7.99 -11.65
C GLY A 251 10.47 6.86 -10.65
N GLY A 252 10.48 5.60 -11.12
CA GLY A 252 10.76 4.42 -10.30
C GLY A 252 9.53 3.80 -9.64
N VAL A 253 9.80 2.93 -8.68
CA VAL A 253 8.79 2.15 -7.95
C VAL A 253 8.93 2.40 -6.45
N VAL A 254 7.81 2.63 -5.79
CA VAL A 254 7.72 2.70 -4.34
C VAL A 254 6.87 1.54 -3.82
N ILE A 255 7.42 0.78 -2.90
CA ILE A 255 6.74 -0.28 -2.18
C ILE A 255 6.36 0.25 -0.81
N GLY A 256 5.06 0.39 -0.56
CA GLY A 256 4.50 0.83 0.72
C GLY A 256 3.82 -0.32 1.47
N GLY A 257 2.89 0.02 2.35
CA GLY A 257 2.06 -0.95 3.08
C GLY A 257 2.69 -1.46 4.37
N GLY A 258 1.91 -2.24 5.11
CA GLY A 258 2.30 -2.67 6.45
C GLY A 258 3.19 -3.91 6.52
N ILE A 259 3.33 -4.66 5.42
CA ILE A 259 4.16 -5.88 5.37
C ILE A 259 5.62 -5.57 5.05
N PRO A 260 5.97 -4.80 3.99
CA PRO A 260 7.35 -4.64 3.54
C PRO A 260 8.33 -4.18 4.62
N PRO A 261 8.03 -3.20 5.49
CA PRO A 261 8.95 -2.80 6.55
C PRO A 261 9.27 -3.93 7.54
N LYS A 262 8.31 -4.87 7.75
CA LYS A 262 8.47 -5.97 8.70
C LYS A 262 9.31 -7.12 8.16
N ILE A 263 9.45 -7.23 6.84
CA ILE A 263 10.17 -8.31 6.16
C ILE A 263 11.37 -7.78 5.35
N LEU A 264 11.89 -6.60 5.67
CA LEU A 264 12.99 -5.96 4.95
C LEU A 264 14.17 -6.88 4.64
N PRO A 265 14.68 -7.72 5.59
CA PRO A 265 15.79 -8.61 5.28
C PRO A 265 15.49 -9.57 4.12
N ALA A 266 14.23 -10.05 4.00
CA ALA A 266 13.83 -10.90 2.89
C ALA A 266 13.71 -10.12 1.57
N LEU A 267 13.37 -8.84 1.60
CA LEU A 267 13.31 -7.99 0.39
C LEU A 267 14.70 -7.57 -0.09
N GLN A 268 15.71 -7.55 0.81
CA GLN A 268 17.08 -7.13 0.51
C GLN A 268 17.97 -8.28 0.00
N ASN A 269 17.47 -9.53 -0.07
CA ASN A 269 18.22 -10.69 -0.51
C ASN A 269 18.51 -10.75 -2.04
N GLY A 270 18.08 -9.72 -2.78
CA GLY A 270 18.29 -9.59 -4.23
C GLY A 270 17.22 -10.26 -5.11
N ARG A 271 16.36 -11.13 -4.59
CA ARG A 271 15.36 -11.87 -5.37
C ARG A 271 14.30 -10.93 -5.97
N LEU A 272 13.84 -9.96 -5.18
CA LEU A 272 12.89 -8.95 -5.64
C LEU A 272 13.46 -8.19 -6.83
N VAL A 273 14.66 -7.67 -6.71
CA VAL A 273 15.32 -6.87 -7.74
C VAL A 273 15.61 -7.71 -9.00
N ALA A 274 16.04 -8.95 -8.82
CA ALA A 274 16.28 -9.87 -9.94
C ALA A 274 14.99 -10.10 -10.74
N ARG A 275 13.89 -10.46 -10.04
CA ARG A 275 12.61 -10.76 -10.68
C ARG A 275 11.91 -9.52 -11.26
N PHE A 276 12.11 -8.35 -10.64
CA PHE A 276 11.69 -7.07 -11.20
C PHE A 276 12.30 -6.82 -12.58
N ALA A 277 13.60 -7.13 -12.73
CA ALA A 277 14.32 -6.91 -13.96
C ALA A 277 14.07 -7.97 -15.06
N GLU A 278 13.46 -9.10 -14.74
CA GLU A 278 13.14 -10.18 -15.70
C GLU A 278 11.97 -9.82 -16.62
N LYS A 279 12.14 -8.83 -17.47
CA LYS A 279 11.10 -8.32 -18.40
C LYS A 279 11.55 -8.41 -19.88
N GLY A 280 12.26 -9.48 -20.24
CA GLY A 280 12.66 -9.76 -21.62
C GLY A 280 13.46 -8.60 -22.20
N ARG A 281 13.05 -8.08 -23.35
CA ARG A 281 13.74 -6.95 -24.03
C ARG A 281 13.79 -5.67 -23.20
N PHE A 282 12.96 -5.51 -22.17
CA PHE A 282 12.98 -4.34 -21.28
C PHE A 282 13.89 -4.52 -20.08
N SER A 283 14.54 -5.70 -19.89
CA SER A 283 15.38 -5.97 -18.70
C SER A 283 16.47 -4.93 -18.47
N SER A 284 17.11 -4.43 -19.52
CA SER A 284 18.13 -3.36 -19.41
C SER A 284 17.54 -2.06 -18.87
N TRP A 285 16.35 -1.67 -19.36
CA TRP A 285 15.65 -0.48 -18.87
C TRP A 285 15.19 -0.65 -17.41
N MET A 286 14.64 -1.82 -17.08
CA MET A 286 14.20 -2.10 -15.69
C MET A 286 15.34 -1.93 -14.67
N LYS A 287 16.57 -2.28 -15.05
CA LYS A 287 17.76 -2.10 -14.20
C LYS A 287 18.15 -0.65 -13.96
N THR A 288 17.60 0.30 -14.73
CA THR A 288 17.86 1.74 -14.54
C THR A 288 16.85 2.40 -13.59
N LEU A 289 15.76 1.74 -13.27
CA LEU A 289 14.69 2.28 -12.43
C LEU A 289 15.04 2.14 -10.94
N GLY A 290 14.70 3.14 -10.14
CA GLY A 290 14.78 3.05 -8.69
C GLY A 290 13.69 2.16 -8.10
N ILE A 291 14.03 1.39 -7.05
CA ILE A 291 13.07 0.63 -6.22
C ILE A 291 13.31 1.02 -4.78
N ARG A 292 12.29 1.52 -4.11
CA ARG A 292 12.38 1.98 -2.72
C ARG A 292 11.23 1.40 -1.89
N VAL A 293 11.50 1.04 -0.64
CA VAL A 293 10.48 0.65 0.35
C VAL A 293 10.24 1.84 1.27
N ALA A 294 9.00 2.32 1.34
CA ALA A 294 8.61 3.37 2.28
C ALA A 294 8.52 2.76 3.70
N LEU A 295 9.15 3.44 4.66
CA LEU A 295 9.25 2.98 6.06
C LEU A 295 8.25 3.69 6.98
N GLU A 296 7.57 4.73 6.50
CA GLU A 296 6.63 5.52 7.31
C GLU A 296 5.22 4.89 7.29
N PRO A 297 4.74 4.40 8.43
CA PRO A 297 3.41 3.77 8.52
C PRO A 297 2.25 4.76 8.36
N ARG A 298 2.50 6.07 8.51
CA ARG A 298 1.49 7.13 8.39
C ARG A 298 1.42 7.72 6.98
N ALA A 299 1.99 7.05 5.96
CA ALA A 299 2.03 7.58 4.61
C ALA A 299 0.64 8.00 4.09
N ALA A 300 -0.43 7.24 4.36
CA ALA A 300 -1.79 7.62 3.97
C ALA A 300 -2.25 8.95 4.61
N LEU A 301 -1.99 9.11 5.92
CA LEU A 301 -2.34 10.33 6.64
C LEU A 301 -1.55 11.55 6.12
N LEU A 302 -0.24 11.38 5.88
CA LEU A 302 0.62 12.42 5.32
C LEU A 302 0.19 12.79 3.89
N GLY A 303 -0.20 11.81 3.08
CA GLY A 303 -0.70 12.03 1.73
C GLY A 303 -2.03 12.76 1.69
N ALA A 304 -2.94 12.47 2.63
CA ALA A 304 -4.17 13.23 2.78
C ALA A 304 -3.89 14.71 3.13
N ALA A 305 -2.93 14.98 4.02
CA ALA A 305 -2.50 16.36 4.30
C ALA A 305 -1.85 17.01 3.08
N HIS A 306 -0.95 16.31 2.40
CA HIS A 306 -0.26 16.77 1.18
C HIS A 306 -1.25 17.16 0.07
N TYR A 307 -2.30 16.36 -0.12
CA TYR A 307 -3.35 16.67 -1.09
C TYR A 307 -3.96 18.06 -0.84
N VAL A 308 -4.34 18.39 0.39
CA VAL A 308 -4.95 19.69 0.72
C VAL A 308 -3.97 20.83 0.50
N ILE A 309 -2.69 20.63 0.84
CA ILE A 309 -1.63 21.64 0.68
C ILE A 309 -1.45 21.98 -0.80
N THR A 310 -1.32 20.96 -1.64
CA THR A 310 -1.01 21.12 -3.09
C THR A 310 -2.24 21.40 -3.97
N SER A 311 -3.46 21.27 -3.44
CA SER A 311 -4.71 21.53 -4.19
C SER A 311 -5.13 23.00 -4.20
N LYS A 312 -4.40 23.88 -3.51
CA LYS A 312 -4.71 25.32 -3.43
C LYS A 312 -4.08 26.15 -4.54
N ASP A 313 -3.13 25.55 -5.27
CA ASP A 313 -2.42 26.16 -6.41
C ASP A 313 -2.98 25.63 -7.76
#